data_ba3dbdda2bb27452399b39742bf144ae
#
_entry.id   ba3dbdda2bb27452399b39742bf144ae
#
_cell.length_a   1.000
_cell.length_b   1.000
_cell.length_c   1.000
_cell.angle_alpha   90.00
_cell.angle_beta   90.00
_cell.angle_gamma   90.00
#
_symmetry.space_group_name_H-M   'P 1'
#
loop_
_entity.id
_entity.type
_entity.pdbx_description
1 polymer ?
#
loop_
_entity_poly.entity_id
_entity_poly.type
_entity_poly.pdbx_seq_one_letter_code
_entity_poly.pdbx_strand_id
1 'polypeptide(L)'
;RDRSVSRGLGDVYKRQLGAFFAGMVMRESRFAHRAATESLPLQDAFSVLFFVGVGMLFDWHILLESPLEVLTVLLIILFGKSIGAFGLVYFMRYPLHTAMIAAVALAQIGEFSFILIGQAVELGLADMSTVNLVVAGAILSIALNPGLFWAEPHISRWLTSRFAWARRAAMRHAPYESLPADTEAEKLQGQAVVAGSGPLLDRLA
;
A
#
# COMPACT_ATOMS: atom_id res chain seq x y z
N ARG A 1 -6.16 -8.94 35.94
CA ARG A 1 -6.78 -8.16 34.82
C ARG A 1 -5.94 -8.10 33.55
N ASP A 2 -4.60 -8.24 33.64
CA ASP A 2 -3.67 -8.08 32.48
C ASP A 2 -3.61 -9.26 31.50
N ARG A 3 -4.06 -10.45 31.87
CA ARG A 3 -3.95 -11.66 31.03
C ARG A 3 -4.98 -11.71 29.88
N SER A 4 -6.09 -11.01 29.98
CA SER A 4 -7.14 -11.01 28.93
C SER A 4 -6.80 -10.11 27.74
N VAL A 5 -6.17 -8.96 27.99
CA VAL A 5 -5.77 -8.00 26.95
C VAL A 5 -4.62 -8.55 26.09
N SER A 6 -3.61 -9.18 26.74
CA SER A 6 -2.50 -9.78 26.00
C SER A 6 -2.91 -10.97 25.13
N ARG A 7 -3.98 -11.69 25.50
CA ARG A 7 -4.54 -12.77 24.67
C ARG A 7 -5.22 -12.23 23.42
N GLY A 8 -5.97 -11.12 23.51
CA GLY A 8 -6.65 -10.52 22.35
C GLY A 8 -5.69 -10.05 21.26
N LEU A 9 -4.60 -9.36 21.63
CA LEU A 9 -3.54 -8.94 20.70
C LEU A 9 -2.85 -10.13 20.05
N GLY A 10 -2.44 -11.13 20.85
CA GLY A 10 -1.80 -12.33 20.33
C GLY A 10 -2.66 -13.10 19.33
N ASP A 11 -3.97 -13.13 19.53
CA ASP A 11 -4.89 -13.87 18.66
C ASP A 11 -5.18 -13.15 17.36
N VAL A 12 -5.20 -11.81 17.33
CA VAL A 12 -5.33 -11.01 16.09
C VAL A 12 -4.09 -11.17 15.24
N TYR A 13 -2.89 -10.98 15.81
CA TYR A 13 -1.64 -11.17 15.09
C TYR A 13 -1.45 -12.61 14.59
N LYS A 14 -1.81 -13.61 15.37
CA LYS A 14 -1.73 -15.00 14.95
C LYS A 14 -2.64 -15.31 13.76
N ARG A 15 -3.86 -14.78 13.75
CA ARG A 15 -4.79 -14.96 12.62
C ARG A 15 -4.27 -14.28 11.35
N GLN A 16 -3.72 -13.07 11.46
CA GLN A 16 -3.17 -12.34 10.32
C GLN A 16 -1.91 -13.01 9.77
N LEU A 17 -0.99 -13.43 10.66
CA LEU A 17 0.17 -14.22 10.26
C LEU A 17 -0.25 -15.55 9.63
N GLY A 18 -1.24 -16.22 10.19
CA GLY A 18 -1.79 -17.46 9.63
C GLY A 18 -2.35 -17.25 8.22
N ALA A 19 -3.12 -16.19 8.00
CA ALA A 19 -3.64 -15.83 6.67
C ALA A 19 -2.51 -15.50 5.68
N PHE A 20 -1.48 -14.78 6.13
CA PHE A 20 -0.31 -14.46 5.31
C PHE A 20 0.45 -15.72 4.90
N PHE A 21 0.75 -16.62 5.83
CA PHE A 21 1.41 -17.90 5.52
C PHE A 21 0.55 -18.79 4.63
N ALA A 22 -0.76 -18.85 4.85
CA ALA A 22 -1.67 -19.57 3.97
C ALA A 22 -1.61 -19.02 2.53
N GLY A 23 -1.59 -17.68 2.38
CA GLY A 23 -1.41 -17.02 1.08
C GLY A 23 -0.07 -17.36 0.42
N MET A 24 1.02 -17.41 1.19
CA MET A 24 2.34 -17.82 0.67
C MET A 24 2.33 -19.26 0.16
N VAL A 25 1.76 -20.19 0.93
CA VAL A 25 1.66 -21.60 0.51
C VAL A 25 0.78 -21.74 -0.73
N MET A 26 -0.34 -21.01 -0.78
CA MET A 26 -1.22 -21.01 -1.95
C MET A 26 -0.56 -20.47 -3.20
N ARG A 27 0.35 -19.48 -3.09
CA ARG A 27 1.07 -18.90 -4.23
C ARG A 27 1.86 -19.93 -5.03
N GLU A 28 2.42 -20.94 -4.38
CA GLU A 28 3.19 -22.02 -5.03
C GLU A 28 2.29 -23.12 -5.61
N SER A 29 0.99 -23.07 -5.33
CA SER A 29 0.01 -24.04 -5.83
C SER A 29 -0.36 -23.77 -7.28
N ARG A 30 -0.66 -24.83 -8.05
CA ARG A 30 -1.25 -24.74 -9.40
C ARG A 30 -2.61 -24.02 -9.40
N PHE A 31 -3.26 -23.90 -8.26
CA PHE A 31 -4.55 -23.25 -8.08
C PHE A 31 -4.43 -21.78 -7.64
N ALA A 32 -3.21 -21.24 -7.51
CA ALA A 32 -2.98 -19.88 -6.99
C ALA A 32 -3.79 -18.81 -7.71
N HIS A 33 -3.78 -18.84 -9.05
CA HIS A 33 -4.51 -17.86 -9.87
C HIS A 33 -6.03 -17.97 -9.67
N ARG A 34 -6.55 -19.19 -9.67
CA ARG A 34 -7.99 -19.45 -9.47
C ARG A 34 -8.43 -19.04 -8.06
N ALA A 35 -7.66 -19.41 -7.04
CA ALA A 35 -7.96 -19.03 -5.67
C ALA A 35 -7.94 -17.51 -5.48
N ALA A 36 -6.99 -16.81 -6.11
CA ALA A 36 -6.95 -15.35 -6.09
C ALA A 36 -8.20 -14.74 -6.73
N THR A 37 -8.58 -15.16 -7.94
CA THR A 37 -9.77 -14.63 -8.64
C THR A 37 -11.08 -14.94 -7.93
N GLU A 38 -11.23 -16.11 -7.35
CA GLU A 38 -12.42 -16.49 -6.58
C GLU A 38 -12.50 -15.76 -5.23
N SER A 39 -11.38 -15.28 -4.68
CA SER A 39 -11.34 -14.53 -3.42
C SER A 39 -11.62 -13.03 -3.59
N LEU A 40 -11.44 -12.46 -4.79
CA LEU A 40 -11.65 -11.02 -5.04
C LEU A 40 -13.05 -10.52 -4.64
N PRO A 41 -14.17 -11.19 -4.99
CA PRO A 41 -15.48 -10.69 -4.59
C PRO A 41 -15.69 -10.65 -3.07
N LEU A 42 -15.08 -11.59 -2.33
CA LEU A 42 -15.11 -11.59 -0.87
C LEU A 42 -14.29 -10.45 -0.30
N GLN A 43 -13.09 -10.22 -0.84
CA GLN A 43 -12.25 -9.08 -0.47
C GLN A 43 -12.99 -7.75 -0.67
N ASP A 44 -13.64 -7.57 -1.81
CA ASP A 44 -14.40 -6.36 -2.12
C ASP A 44 -15.56 -6.16 -1.16
N ALA A 45 -16.34 -7.22 -0.88
CA ALA A 45 -17.45 -7.16 0.05
C ALA A 45 -17.00 -6.80 1.48
N PHE A 46 -15.94 -7.43 1.99
CA PHE A 46 -15.39 -7.13 3.31
C PHE A 46 -14.78 -5.73 3.37
N SER A 47 -14.13 -5.27 2.29
CA SER A 47 -13.59 -3.91 2.22
C SER A 47 -14.70 -2.87 2.31
N VAL A 48 -15.80 -3.07 1.57
CA VAL A 48 -16.98 -2.17 1.65
C VAL A 48 -17.56 -2.15 3.06
N LEU A 49 -17.78 -3.32 3.68
CA LEU A 49 -18.30 -3.41 5.05
C LEU A 49 -17.38 -2.72 6.05
N PHE A 50 -16.08 -2.90 5.92
CA PHE A 50 -15.08 -2.24 6.76
C PHE A 50 -15.15 -0.71 6.63
N PHE A 51 -15.14 -0.19 5.39
CA PHE A 51 -15.18 1.26 5.18
C PHE A 51 -16.51 1.88 5.59
N VAL A 52 -17.62 1.18 5.42
CA VAL A 52 -18.92 1.62 5.97
C VAL A 52 -18.87 1.67 7.49
N GLY A 53 -18.33 0.64 8.15
CA GLY A 53 -18.17 0.63 9.60
C GLY A 53 -17.30 1.77 10.13
N VAL A 54 -16.16 2.02 9.49
CA VAL A 54 -15.26 3.15 9.82
C VAL A 54 -15.96 4.49 9.56
N GLY A 55 -16.69 4.61 8.44
CA GLY A 55 -17.44 5.82 8.11
C GLY A 55 -18.53 6.15 9.13
N MET A 56 -19.16 5.14 9.72
CA MET A 56 -20.17 5.32 10.79
C MET A 56 -19.56 5.82 12.11
N LEU A 57 -18.27 5.61 12.34
CA LEU A 57 -17.54 6.13 13.50
C LEU A 57 -17.07 7.57 13.30
N PHE A 58 -17.16 8.08 12.08
CA PHE A 58 -16.66 9.40 11.75
C PHE A 58 -17.58 10.51 12.25
N ASP A 59 -17.08 11.32 13.16
CA ASP A 59 -17.72 12.57 13.58
C ASP A 59 -17.21 13.73 12.75
N TRP A 60 -18.05 14.22 11.84
CA TRP A 60 -17.71 15.34 10.96
C TRP A 60 -17.51 16.67 11.70
N HIS A 61 -18.06 16.82 12.94
CA HIS A 61 -17.91 18.03 13.75
C HIS A 61 -16.43 18.33 14.05
N ILE A 62 -15.59 17.29 14.16
CA ILE A 62 -14.15 17.47 14.42
C ILE A 62 -13.45 18.30 13.34
N LEU A 63 -13.96 18.30 12.10
CA LEU A 63 -13.42 19.14 11.02
C LEU A 63 -13.67 20.62 11.27
N LEU A 64 -14.70 20.96 12.04
CA LEU A 64 -15.07 22.34 12.38
C LEU A 64 -14.49 22.77 13.73
N GLU A 65 -14.43 21.85 14.69
CA GLU A 65 -13.97 22.12 16.04
C GLU A 65 -12.45 22.16 16.14
N SER A 66 -11.75 21.27 15.43
CA SER A 66 -10.28 21.13 15.49
C SER A 66 -9.64 21.03 14.09
N PRO A 67 -9.85 22.00 13.18
CA PRO A 67 -9.37 21.90 11.80
C PRO A 67 -7.84 21.83 11.68
N LEU A 68 -7.12 22.52 12.57
CA LEU A 68 -5.66 22.52 12.58
C LEU A 68 -5.08 21.16 13.02
N GLU A 69 -5.72 20.50 13.96
CA GLU A 69 -5.31 19.18 14.43
C GLU A 69 -5.54 18.14 13.33
N VAL A 70 -6.72 18.17 12.69
CA VAL A 70 -7.04 17.30 11.55
C VAL A 70 -6.06 17.53 10.41
N LEU A 71 -5.77 18.79 10.05
CA LEU A 71 -4.79 19.12 9.01
C LEU A 71 -3.39 18.61 9.37
N THR A 72 -2.98 18.77 10.62
CA THR A 72 -1.67 18.30 11.10
C THR A 72 -1.55 16.79 10.97
N VAL A 73 -2.56 16.04 11.44
CA VAL A 73 -2.60 14.58 11.32
C VAL A 73 -2.58 14.16 9.85
N LEU A 74 -3.38 14.81 9.01
CA LEU A 74 -3.42 14.54 7.58
C LEU A 74 -2.05 14.78 6.91
N LEU A 75 -1.38 15.88 7.23
CA LEU A 75 -0.04 16.19 6.70
C LEU A 75 1.01 15.18 7.16
N ILE A 76 0.95 14.75 8.41
CA ILE A 76 1.84 13.69 8.92
C ILE A 76 1.61 12.38 8.15
N ILE A 77 0.36 12.01 7.90
CA ILE A 77 0.02 10.80 7.14
C ILE A 77 0.53 10.91 5.70
N LEU A 78 0.18 11.99 5.01
CA LEU A 78 0.51 12.17 3.59
C LEU A 78 2.01 12.30 3.36
N PHE A 79 2.70 13.12 4.15
CA PHE A 79 4.13 13.40 3.94
C PHE A 79 5.04 12.48 4.74
N GLY A 80 4.72 12.20 6.00
CA GLY A 80 5.58 11.38 6.85
C GLY A 80 5.77 9.97 6.30
N LYS A 81 4.67 9.30 5.97
CA LYS A 81 4.72 7.95 5.37
C LYS A 81 5.30 7.97 3.96
N SER A 82 4.90 8.93 3.13
CA SER A 82 5.38 9.03 1.75
C SER A 82 6.88 9.30 1.68
N ILE A 83 7.41 10.19 2.52
CA ILE A 83 8.85 10.46 2.58
C ILE A 83 9.61 9.22 3.05
N GLY A 84 9.09 8.53 4.07
CA GLY A 84 9.68 7.29 4.56
C GLY A 84 9.71 6.19 3.49
N ALA A 85 8.58 5.96 2.81
CA ALA A 85 8.46 4.97 1.74
C ALA A 85 9.35 5.32 0.53
N PHE A 86 9.30 6.58 0.09
CA PHE A 86 10.18 7.09 -0.97
C PHE A 86 11.66 6.88 -0.63
N GLY A 87 12.06 7.30 0.57
CA GLY A 87 13.44 7.17 1.05
C GLY A 87 13.89 5.72 1.05
N LEU A 88 13.09 4.81 1.60
CA LEU A 88 13.41 3.38 1.64
C LEU A 88 13.65 2.81 0.25
N VAL A 89 12.70 3.00 -0.68
CA VAL A 89 12.77 2.47 -2.05
C VAL A 89 13.92 3.13 -2.83
N TYR A 90 14.14 4.44 -2.63
CA TYR A 90 15.24 5.16 -3.24
C TYR A 90 16.61 4.66 -2.76
N PHE A 91 16.77 4.38 -1.46
CA PHE A 91 18.00 3.79 -0.89
C PHE A 91 18.25 2.37 -1.38
N MET A 92 17.20 1.61 -1.64
CA MET A 92 17.29 0.29 -2.27
C MET A 92 17.69 0.35 -3.76
N ARG A 93 17.96 1.54 -4.30
CA ARG A 93 18.39 1.82 -5.67
C ARG A 93 17.39 1.49 -6.76
N TYR A 94 16.11 1.42 -6.42
CA TYR A 94 15.06 1.30 -7.43
C TYR A 94 14.90 2.57 -8.28
N PRO A 95 14.28 2.48 -9.47
CA PRO A 95 13.97 3.63 -10.32
C PRO A 95 13.12 4.67 -9.58
N LEU A 96 13.29 5.94 -9.97
CA LEU A 96 12.53 7.06 -9.38
C LEU A 96 11.01 6.82 -9.44
N HIS A 97 10.51 6.34 -10.57
CA HIS A 97 9.09 6.06 -10.77
C HIS A 97 8.55 5.03 -9.76
N THR A 98 9.29 3.94 -9.53
CA THR A 98 8.94 2.92 -8.52
C THR A 98 8.89 3.52 -7.12
N ALA A 99 9.88 4.37 -6.77
CA ALA A 99 9.92 5.04 -5.47
C ALA A 99 8.75 6.02 -5.30
N MET A 100 8.38 6.75 -6.36
CA MET A 100 7.25 7.68 -6.33
C MET A 100 5.91 6.96 -6.21
N ILE A 101 5.69 5.88 -6.98
CA ILE A 101 4.47 5.07 -6.88
C ILE A 101 4.34 4.46 -5.48
N ALA A 102 5.43 3.89 -4.93
CA ALA A 102 5.42 3.35 -3.57
C ALA A 102 5.09 4.42 -2.53
N ALA A 103 5.64 5.63 -2.67
CA ALA A 103 5.35 6.75 -1.79
C ALA A 103 3.86 7.13 -1.82
N VAL A 104 3.27 7.24 -3.01
CA VAL A 104 1.85 7.59 -3.19
C VAL A 104 0.94 6.46 -2.70
N ALA A 105 1.25 5.20 -3.02
CA ALA A 105 0.47 4.06 -2.57
C ALA A 105 0.40 3.94 -1.04
N LEU A 106 1.46 4.34 -0.35
CA LEU A 106 1.55 4.33 1.11
C LEU A 106 1.14 5.64 1.78
N ALA A 107 0.72 6.65 1.02
CA ALA A 107 0.31 7.98 1.52
C ALA A 107 -1.04 7.99 2.24
N GLN A 108 -1.57 6.85 2.60
CA GLN A 108 -2.86 6.70 3.30
C GLN A 108 -2.72 5.87 4.56
N ILE A 109 -3.66 6.00 5.48
CA ILE A 109 -3.77 5.10 6.63
C ILE A 109 -4.33 3.75 6.17
N GLY A 110 -3.72 2.66 6.68
CA GLY A 110 -4.23 1.30 6.52
C GLY A 110 -5.04 0.85 7.74
N GLU A 111 -5.76 -0.26 7.59
CA GLU A 111 -6.65 -0.84 8.60
C GLU A 111 -5.98 -1.12 9.95
N PHE A 112 -4.69 -1.44 9.96
CA PHE A 112 -3.93 -1.67 11.20
C PHE A 112 -3.89 -0.48 12.14
N SER A 113 -3.99 0.75 11.62
CA SER A 113 -4.00 1.96 12.44
C SER A 113 -5.26 2.05 13.30
N PHE A 114 -6.38 1.53 12.81
CA PHE A 114 -7.63 1.49 13.59
C PHE A 114 -7.55 0.46 14.72
N ILE A 115 -6.89 -0.68 14.48
CA ILE A 115 -6.63 -1.67 15.51
C ILE A 115 -5.70 -1.09 16.57
N LEU A 116 -4.63 -0.40 16.15
CA LEU A 116 -3.64 0.20 17.05
C LEU A 116 -4.27 1.29 17.94
N ILE A 117 -5.07 2.18 17.35
CA ILE A 117 -5.72 3.25 18.13
C ILE A 117 -6.76 2.68 19.09
N GLY A 118 -7.51 1.64 18.70
CA GLY A 118 -8.42 0.94 19.61
C GLY A 118 -7.71 0.36 20.83
N GLN A 119 -6.56 -0.28 20.60
CA GLN A 119 -5.71 -0.80 21.68
C GLN A 119 -5.13 0.31 22.56
N ALA A 120 -4.73 1.43 21.98
CA ALA A 120 -4.23 2.59 22.74
C ALA A 120 -5.30 3.13 23.68
N VAL A 121 -6.57 3.15 23.25
CA VAL A 121 -7.71 3.55 24.11
C VAL A 121 -7.92 2.54 25.23
N GLU A 122 -7.92 1.24 24.95
CA GLU A 122 -8.08 0.20 25.98
C GLU A 122 -6.98 0.26 27.04
N LEU A 123 -5.76 0.64 26.66
CA LEU A 123 -4.62 0.81 27.56
C LEU A 123 -4.61 2.17 28.27
N GLY A 124 -5.56 3.07 27.96
CA GLY A 124 -5.61 4.42 28.52
C GLY A 124 -4.51 5.35 28.00
N LEU A 125 -3.89 5.03 26.85
CA LEU A 125 -2.84 5.82 26.21
C LEU A 125 -3.41 6.87 25.23
N ALA A 126 -4.67 6.69 24.82
CA ALA A 126 -5.38 7.59 23.92
C ALA A 126 -6.82 7.79 24.39
N ASP A 127 -7.40 8.90 24.06
CA ASP A 127 -8.79 9.24 24.31
C ASP A 127 -9.64 9.12 23.03
N MET A 128 -10.95 9.30 23.16
CA MET A 128 -11.87 9.25 22.01
C MET A 128 -11.67 10.41 21.03
N SER A 129 -11.16 11.55 21.49
CA SER A 129 -10.79 12.67 20.62
C SER A 129 -9.65 12.26 19.67
N THR A 130 -8.65 11.58 20.18
CA THR A 130 -7.55 11.03 19.36
C THR A 130 -8.07 10.00 18.33
N VAL A 131 -9.03 9.15 18.71
CA VAL A 131 -9.68 8.22 17.77
C VAL A 131 -10.34 8.97 16.63
N ASN A 132 -11.13 10.00 16.94
CA ASN A 132 -11.82 10.81 15.93
C ASN A 132 -10.84 11.51 14.98
N LEU A 133 -9.71 12.03 15.48
CA LEU A 133 -8.64 12.62 14.67
C LEU A 133 -8.02 11.61 13.71
N VAL A 134 -7.72 10.39 14.20
CA VAL A 134 -7.15 9.32 13.36
C VAL A 134 -8.15 8.88 12.31
N VAL A 135 -9.42 8.71 12.65
CA VAL A 135 -10.50 8.35 11.71
C VAL A 135 -10.67 9.45 10.65
N ALA A 136 -10.72 10.72 11.06
CA ALA A 136 -10.78 11.85 10.14
C ALA A 136 -9.60 11.88 9.17
N GLY A 137 -8.37 11.75 9.68
CA GLY A 137 -7.15 11.69 8.89
C GLY A 137 -7.14 10.50 7.92
N ALA A 138 -7.66 9.35 8.35
CA ALA A 138 -7.77 8.16 7.51
C ALA A 138 -8.71 8.38 6.34
N ILE A 139 -9.95 8.81 6.60
CA ILE A 139 -10.95 9.04 5.56
C ILE A 139 -10.45 10.07 4.55
N LEU A 140 -9.89 11.19 5.05
CA LEU A 140 -9.35 12.23 4.17
C LEU A 140 -8.15 11.76 3.36
N SER A 141 -7.22 11.00 3.95
CA SER A 141 -6.05 10.49 3.23
C SER A 141 -6.45 9.48 2.14
N ILE A 142 -7.43 8.62 2.41
CA ILE A 142 -7.97 7.67 1.43
C ILE A 142 -8.68 8.42 0.30
N ALA A 143 -9.51 9.42 0.63
CA ALA A 143 -10.24 10.22 -0.36
C ALA A 143 -9.30 11.03 -1.27
N LEU A 144 -8.16 11.50 -0.75
CA LEU A 144 -7.16 12.26 -1.50
C LEU A 144 -6.23 11.37 -2.35
N ASN A 145 -6.13 10.08 -2.04
CA ASN A 145 -5.18 9.17 -2.67
C ASN A 145 -5.31 9.08 -4.21
N PRO A 146 -6.51 9.00 -4.82
CA PRO A 146 -6.65 9.05 -6.27
C PRO A 146 -6.07 10.32 -6.90
N GLY A 147 -6.21 11.48 -6.21
CA GLY A 147 -5.61 12.74 -6.63
C GLY A 147 -4.08 12.71 -6.59
N LEU A 148 -3.49 12.03 -5.60
CA LEU A 148 -2.05 11.85 -5.50
C LEU A 148 -1.51 10.96 -6.63
N PHE A 149 -2.22 9.88 -6.98
CA PHE A 149 -1.87 9.05 -8.14
C PHE A 149 -1.96 9.83 -9.46
N TRP A 150 -2.96 10.68 -9.60
CA TRP A 150 -3.07 11.56 -10.78
C TRP A 150 -1.93 12.58 -10.83
N ALA A 151 -1.51 13.12 -9.70
CA ALA A 151 -0.43 14.11 -9.60
C ALA A 151 0.97 13.49 -9.77
N GLU A 152 1.17 12.20 -9.42
CA GLU A 152 2.47 11.52 -9.43
C GLU A 152 3.21 11.69 -10.76
N PRO A 153 2.64 11.42 -11.95
CA PRO A 153 3.36 11.55 -13.22
C PRO A 153 3.79 12.98 -13.52
N HIS A 154 3.03 13.97 -13.05
CA HIS A 154 3.35 15.38 -13.22
C HIS A 154 4.52 15.78 -12.31
N ILE A 155 4.48 15.35 -11.05
CA ILE A 155 5.55 15.58 -10.08
C ILE A 155 6.84 14.88 -10.51
N SER A 156 6.75 13.62 -10.95
CA SER A 156 7.90 12.83 -11.42
C SER A 156 8.57 13.49 -12.63
N ARG A 157 7.80 13.96 -13.61
CA ARG A 157 8.33 14.71 -14.76
C ARG A 157 8.96 16.04 -14.36
N TRP A 158 8.34 16.77 -13.45
CA TRP A 158 8.88 18.02 -12.94
C TRP A 158 10.21 17.80 -12.20
N LEU A 159 10.29 16.78 -11.33
CA LEU A 159 11.52 16.41 -10.62
C LEU A 159 12.65 16.05 -11.60
N THR A 160 12.36 15.22 -12.60
CA THR A 160 13.34 14.79 -13.60
C THR A 160 13.81 15.92 -14.51
N SER A 161 12.94 16.89 -14.83
CA SER A 161 13.32 18.07 -15.61
C SER A 161 14.20 19.04 -14.81
N ARG A 162 13.95 19.18 -13.48
CA ARG A 162 14.57 20.21 -12.65
C ARG A 162 15.84 19.75 -11.95
N PHE A 163 15.92 18.46 -11.56
CA PHE A 163 16.99 17.96 -10.69
C PHE A 163 17.80 16.84 -11.35
N ALA A 164 19.15 16.99 -11.33
CA ALA A 164 20.07 15.99 -11.89
C ALA A 164 20.02 14.65 -11.16
N TRP A 165 19.80 14.66 -9.83
CA TRP A 165 19.69 13.43 -9.04
C TRP A 165 18.44 12.61 -9.43
N ALA A 166 17.33 13.30 -9.73
CA ALA A 166 16.10 12.64 -10.16
C ALA A 166 16.26 11.98 -11.54
N ARG A 167 16.96 12.66 -12.48
CA ARG A 167 17.33 12.05 -13.77
C ARG A 167 18.19 10.82 -13.63
N ARG A 168 19.20 10.87 -12.74
CA ARG A 168 20.05 9.70 -12.46
C ARG A 168 19.25 8.55 -11.84
N ALA A 169 18.30 8.87 -10.95
CA ALA A 169 17.43 7.88 -10.34
C ALA A 169 16.41 7.30 -11.33
N ALA A 170 15.92 8.09 -12.28
CA ALA A 170 15.00 7.63 -13.33
C ALA A 170 15.67 6.64 -14.30
N MET A 171 16.99 6.77 -14.51
CA MET A 171 17.77 5.86 -15.38
C MET A 171 18.24 4.58 -14.67
N ARG A 172 17.90 4.37 -13.39
CA ARG A 172 18.21 3.13 -12.69
C ARG A 172 17.33 2.00 -13.23
N HIS A 173 17.91 0.83 -13.38
CA HIS A 173 17.15 -0.39 -13.65
C HIS A 173 16.75 -1.04 -12.33
N ALA A 174 15.57 -1.66 -12.29
CA ALA A 174 15.18 -2.40 -11.09
C ALA A 174 16.13 -3.62 -10.92
N PRO A 175 16.49 -3.99 -9.68
CA PRO A 175 17.42 -5.09 -9.42
C PRO A 175 16.99 -6.43 -10.03
N TYR A 176 15.68 -6.59 -10.32
CA TYR A 176 15.10 -7.80 -10.90
C TYR A 176 14.82 -7.69 -12.41
N GLU A 177 15.14 -6.57 -13.06
CA GLU A 177 15.02 -6.41 -14.52
C GLU A 177 16.23 -6.97 -15.27
N SER A 178 17.33 -7.24 -14.57
CA SER A 178 18.47 -7.94 -15.13
C SER A 178 18.17 -9.43 -15.18
N LEU A 179 18.40 -10.03 -16.34
CA LEU A 179 18.40 -11.49 -16.46
C LEU A 179 19.38 -12.09 -15.45
N PRO A 180 19.06 -13.27 -14.85
CA PRO A 180 20.02 -13.98 -14.02
C PRO A 180 21.36 -14.12 -14.73
N ALA A 181 22.47 -13.98 -13.98
CA ALA A 181 23.82 -13.98 -14.53
C ALA A 181 24.19 -15.33 -15.22
N ASP A 182 23.44 -16.37 -14.94
CA ASP A 182 23.53 -17.72 -15.50
C ASP A 182 22.64 -17.95 -16.72
N THR A 183 21.93 -16.90 -17.20
CA THR A 183 21.12 -17.02 -18.42
C THR A 183 22.05 -17.11 -19.63
N GLU A 184 22.08 -18.29 -20.27
CA GLU A 184 22.86 -18.51 -21.47
C GLU A 184 22.37 -17.61 -22.60
N ALA A 185 23.21 -16.71 -23.08
CA ALA A 185 22.92 -15.79 -24.17
C ALA A 185 22.47 -16.51 -25.46
N GLU A 186 22.88 -17.73 -25.63
CA GLU A 186 22.54 -18.60 -26.77
C GLU A 186 21.03 -18.97 -26.78
N LYS A 187 20.41 -19.09 -25.61
CA LYS A 187 18.96 -19.36 -25.46
C LYS A 187 18.09 -18.15 -25.78
N LEU A 188 18.68 -16.97 -25.88
CA LEU A 188 17.99 -15.71 -26.16
C LEU A 188 18.02 -15.34 -27.66
N GLN A 189 18.74 -16.10 -28.49
CA GLN A 189 18.82 -15.87 -29.93
C GLN A 189 17.63 -16.50 -30.64
N GLY A 190 16.94 -15.72 -31.46
CA GLY A 190 15.81 -16.21 -32.26
C GLY A 190 14.48 -16.31 -31.52
N GLN A 191 14.38 -15.72 -30.32
CA GLN A 191 13.12 -15.66 -29.59
C GLN A 191 12.25 -14.50 -30.08
N ALA A 192 10.97 -14.77 -30.29
CA ALA A 192 9.95 -13.74 -30.49
C ALA A 192 9.19 -13.56 -29.17
N VAL A 193 9.25 -12.36 -28.58
CA VAL A 193 8.42 -12.01 -27.42
C VAL A 193 7.09 -11.53 -27.94
N VAL A 194 6.04 -12.33 -27.78
CA VAL A 194 4.68 -11.95 -28.15
C VAL A 194 3.97 -11.47 -26.91
N ALA A 195 3.75 -10.16 -26.80
CA ALA A 195 3.02 -9.55 -25.70
C ALA A 195 1.61 -9.18 -26.15
N GLY A 196 0.60 -9.76 -25.51
CA GLY A 196 -0.81 -9.45 -25.79
C GLY A 196 -1.72 -10.64 -25.55
N SER A 197 -3.03 -10.43 -25.58
CA SER A 197 -4.05 -11.47 -25.59
C SER A 197 -4.89 -11.34 -26.88
N GLY A 198 -5.01 -12.42 -27.65
CA GLY A 198 -5.83 -12.40 -28.85
C GLY A 198 -5.75 -13.72 -29.63
N PRO A 199 -6.66 -13.94 -30.58
CA PRO A 199 -6.79 -15.19 -31.32
C PRO A 199 -5.56 -15.58 -32.17
N LEU A 200 -4.60 -14.68 -32.34
CA LEU A 200 -3.32 -14.95 -32.99
C LEU A 200 -2.33 -15.68 -32.07
N LEU A 201 -2.40 -15.44 -30.75
CA LEU A 201 -1.56 -16.10 -29.75
C LEU A 201 -1.95 -17.56 -29.57
N ASP A 202 -3.27 -17.85 -29.60
CA ASP A 202 -3.78 -19.22 -29.48
C ASP A 202 -3.40 -20.13 -30.65
N ARG A 203 -2.87 -19.55 -31.77
CA ARG A 203 -2.37 -20.31 -32.92
C ARG A 203 -0.85 -20.49 -32.92
N LEU A 204 -0.13 -19.78 -32.05
CA LEU A 204 1.33 -19.81 -31.97
C LEU A 204 1.86 -20.54 -30.73
N ALA A 205 0.98 -20.85 -29.76
CA ALA A 205 1.27 -21.65 -28.57
C ALA A 205 0.89 -23.11 -28.82
#